data_7a66138dba9bc03a9593bc8672c0de92
#
_entry.id   7a66138dba9bc03a9593bc8672c0de92
#
_cell.length_a   1.000
_cell.length_b   1.000
_cell.length_c   1.000
_cell.angle_alpha   90.00
_cell.angle_beta   90.00
_cell.angle_gamma   90.00
#
_symmetry.space_group_name_H-M   'P 1'
#
loop_
_entity.id
_entity.type
_entity.pdbx_description
1 polymer ?
#
loop_
_entity_poly.entity_id
_entity_poly.type
_entity_poly.pdbx_seq_one_letter_code
_entity_poly.pdbx_strand_id
1 'polypeptide(L)'
;MATAPDARTPRPDRAQWLAVFQPHPPFSQMQAAHIEQLFDAASLLRCAPGQVLRRPEDGPVHTLFAVLQGAVTGRRGLADLEATGFQYEAGELFPVGALMGARAVTATYTATEAGWCLLIPRGAVDAVAAASPPFADFLSGRILQYLTLSRRAVQADAASQTLAEQSFETALAHLARKRPVTCRPDTPLAEALRTMH
;
A
#
# COMPACT_ATOMS: atom_id res chain seq x y z
N MET A 1 21.39 8.92 18.17
CA MET A 1 21.65 7.77 19.08
C MET A 1 20.71 6.67 18.67
N ALA A 2 21.19 5.66 17.94
CA ALA A 2 20.39 4.51 17.54
C ALA A 2 20.22 3.60 18.77
N THR A 3 18.99 3.45 19.22
CA THR A 3 18.62 2.53 20.28
C THR A 3 18.92 1.11 19.83
N ALA A 4 19.75 0.39 20.56
CA ALA A 4 20.07 -1.00 20.28
C ALA A 4 18.77 -1.83 20.22
N PRO A 5 18.62 -2.77 19.25
CA PRO A 5 17.41 -3.58 19.11
C PRO A 5 17.17 -4.40 20.37
N ASP A 6 15.94 -4.33 20.90
CA ASP A 6 15.52 -5.08 22.08
C ASP A 6 15.80 -6.59 21.89
N ALA A 7 16.63 -7.15 22.79
CA ALA A 7 17.11 -8.53 22.73
C ALA A 7 16.02 -9.61 22.93
N ARG A 8 14.75 -9.21 23.10
CA ARG A 8 13.68 -10.06 23.61
C ARG A 8 12.87 -10.84 22.57
N THR A 9 13.02 -10.55 21.27
CA THR A 9 12.27 -11.30 20.27
C THR A 9 13.10 -12.52 19.82
N PRO A 10 12.73 -13.76 20.19
CA PRO A 10 13.48 -14.95 19.80
C PRO A 10 13.47 -15.11 18.28
N ARG A 11 14.54 -15.68 17.74
CA ARG A 11 14.63 -16.00 16.30
C ARG A 11 13.60 -17.07 15.98
N PRO A 12 12.64 -16.79 15.06
CA PRO A 12 11.61 -17.76 14.70
C PRO A 12 12.21 -18.91 13.88
N ASP A 13 11.70 -20.10 14.14
CA ASP A 13 12.08 -21.31 13.42
C ASP A 13 11.21 -21.53 12.17
N ARG A 14 11.54 -22.57 11.39
CA ARG A 14 10.87 -22.89 10.14
C ARG A 14 9.38 -23.26 10.32
N ALA A 15 9.04 -23.93 11.39
CA ALA A 15 7.66 -24.31 11.69
C ALA A 15 6.81 -23.08 11.99
N GLN A 16 7.37 -22.09 12.67
CA GLN A 16 6.73 -20.80 12.92
C GLN A 16 6.51 -20.00 11.63
N TRP A 17 7.46 -20.06 10.66
CA TRP A 17 7.26 -19.42 9.36
C TRP A 17 6.03 -20.01 8.66
N LEU A 18 5.96 -21.32 8.59
CA LEU A 18 4.86 -22.02 7.94
C LEU A 18 3.52 -21.69 8.62
N ALA A 19 3.48 -21.71 9.95
CA ALA A 19 2.29 -21.40 10.72
C ALA A 19 1.75 -19.99 10.47
N VAL A 20 2.64 -19.00 10.25
CA VAL A 20 2.25 -17.62 9.96
C VAL A 20 1.74 -17.47 8.54
N PHE A 21 2.42 -18.04 7.53
CA PHE A 21 2.08 -17.78 6.14
C PHE A 21 0.98 -18.69 5.60
N GLN A 22 0.91 -19.95 6.02
CA GLN A 22 -0.04 -20.94 5.50
C GLN A 22 -1.52 -20.52 5.53
N PRO A 23 -2.03 -19.77 6.53
CA PRO A 23 -3.42 -19.29 6.53
C PRO A 23 -3.72 -18.20 5.50
N HIS A 24 -2.69 -17.52 4.97
CA HIS A 24 -2.85 -16.34 4.13
C HIS A 24 -2.61 -16.63 2.65
N PRO A 25 -3.41 -16.04 1.72
CA PRO A 25 -3.06 -16.09 0.30
C PRO A 25 -1.71 -15.38 0.04
N PRO A 26 -0.90 -15.90 -0.88
CA PRO A 26 -1.14 -17.05 -1.76
C PRO A 26 -0.86 -18.41 -1.11
N PHE A 27 -0.21 -18.45 0.05
CA PHE A 27 0.34 -19.67 0.67
C PHE A 27 -0.73 -20.71 0.99
N SER A 28 -1.94 -20.27 1.39
CA SER A 28 -3.08 -21.16 1.67
C SER A 28 -3.56 -21.97 0.44
N GLN A 29 -3.15 -21.57 -0.76
CA GLN A 29 -3.54 -22.19 -2.03
C GLN A 29 -2.37 -22.88 -2.73
N MET A 30 -1.15 -22.73 -2.20
CA MET A 30 0.06 -23.30 -2.77
C MET A 30 0.32 -24.71 -2.27
N GLN A 31 1.00 -25.50 -3.07
CA GLN A 31 1.55 -26.78 -2.63
C GLN A 31 2.69 -26.56 -1.64
N ALA A 32 2.80 -27.44 -0.63
CA ALA A 32 3.83 -27.33 0.41
C ALA A 32 5.25 -27.25 -0.18
N ALA A 33 5.55 -28.02 -1.21
CA ALA A 33 6.85 -28.00 -1.89
C ALA A 33 7.23 -26.62 -2.45
N HIS A 34 6.27 -25.87 -3.00
CA HIS A 34 6.52 -24.54 -3.52
C HIS A 34 6.74 -23.50 -2.40
N ILE A 35 6.05 -23.66 -1.26
CA ILE A 35 6.27 -22.84 -0.07
C ILE A 35 7.66 -23.10 0.49
N GLU A 36 8.04 -24.36 0.60
CA GLU A 36 9.37 -24.76 1.06
C GLU A 36 10.47 -24.20 0.15
N GLN A 37 10.30 -24.27 -1.16
CA GLN A 37 11.23 -23.70 -2.12
C GLN A 37 11.44 -22.19 -1.92
N LEU A 38 10.37 -21.40 -1.67
CA LEU A 38 10.49 -19.99 -1.33
C LEU A 38 11.26 -19.78 -0.04
N PHE A 39 10.95 -20.57 0.97
CA PHE A 39 11.54 -20.44 2.29
C PHE A 39 13.00 -20.90 2.31
N ASP A 40 13.40 -21.89 1.51
CA ASP A 40 14.80 -22.33 1.39
C ASP A 40 15.72 -21.25 0.81
N ALA A 41 15.18 -20.44 -0.09
CA ALA A 41 15.89 -19.31 -0.66
C ALA A 41 15.85 -18.05 0.23
N ALA A 42 14.99 -18.03 1.26
CA ALA A 42 14.78 -16.86 2.10
C ALA A 42 15.86 -16.70 3.17
N SER A 43 16.22 -15.46 3.45
CA SER A 43 17.00 -15.08 4.63
C SER A 43 16.14 -14.33 5.62
N LEU A 44 16.50 -14.39 6.91
CA LEU A 44 15.76 -13.78 7.99
C LEU A 44 16.37 -12.43 8.36
N LEU A 45 15.53 -11.38 8.38
CA LEU A 45 15.89 -10.04 8.81
C LEU A 45 15.16 -9.70 10.11
N ARG A 46 15.91 -9.29 11.13
CA ARG A 46 15.35 -8.69 12.33
C ARG A 46 15.01 -7.22 12.06
N CYS A 47 13.81 -6.80 12.43
CA CYS A 47 13.33 -5.44 12.27
C CYS A 47 13.20 -4.77 13.64
N ALA A 48 13.72 -3.55 13.78
CA ALA A 48 13.54 -2.70 14.94
C ALA A 48 12.49 -1.60 14.63
N PRO A 49 11.71 -1.15 15.62
CA PRO A 49 10.79 -0.03 15.43
C PRO A 49 11.53 1.20 14.88
N GLY A 50 10.96 1.85 13.85
CA GLY A 50 11.58 2.97 13.15
C GLY A 50 12.67 2.59 12.14
N GLN A 51 13.03 1.32 12.01
CA GLN A 51 14.01 0.87 11.03
C GLN A 51 13.43 1.01 9.62
N VAL A 52 14.13 1.74 8.75
CA VAL A 52 13.79 1.82 7.33
C VAL A 52 14.30 0.56 6.64
N LEU A 53 13.39 -0.14 5.97
CA LEU A 53 13.67 -1.39 5.25
C LEU A 53 13.94 -1.14 3.78
N ARG A 54 13.27 -0.14 3.17
CA ARG A 54 13.43 0.21 1.76
C ARG A 54 13.00 1.65 1.50
N ARG A 55 13.76 2.35 0.62
CA ARG A 55 13.48 3.71 0.15
C ARG A 55 13.42 3.76 -1.37
N PRO A 56 12.78 4.82 -1.96
CA PRO A 56 12.83 5.07 -3.40
C PRO A 56 14.26 5.19 -3.94
N GLU A 57 15.14 5.80 -3.18
CA GLU A 57 16.54 6.08 -3.55
C GLU A 57 17.42 4.82 -3.60
N ASP A 58 16.98 3.70 -3.02
CA ASP A 58 17.72 2.44 -3.00
C ASP A 58 17.73 1.73 -4.37
N GLY A 59 17.07 2.30 -5.39
CA GLY A 59 17.04 1.76 -6.75
C GLY A 59 16.07 0.58 -6.93
N PRO A 60 16.22 -0.21 -8.01
CA PRO A 60 15.33 -1.31 -8.33
C PRO A 60 15.25 -2.37 -7.24
N VAL A 61 14.05 -2.95 -7.08
CA VAL A 61 13.79 -4.00 -6.08
C VAL A 61 14.21 -5.36 -6.62
N HIS A 62 15.04 -6.08 -5.85
CA HIS A 62 15.48 -7.45 -6.15
C HIS A 62 15.08 -8.46 -5.06
N THR A 63 14.36 -8.01 -4.04
CA THR A 63 13.99 -8.83 -2.88
C THR A 63 12.54 -8.59 -2.50
N LEU A 64 11.78 -9.67 -2.33
CA LEU A 64 10.45 -9.65 -1.74
C LEU A 64 10.59 -9.77 -0.22
N PHE A 65 9.91 -8.93 0.50
CA PHE A 65 9.79 -9.02 1.95
C PHE A 65 8.50 -9.72 2.30
N ALA A 66 8.56 -10.65 3.26
CA ALA A 66 7.39 -11.27 3.85
C ALA A 66 7.42 -11.01 5.36
N VAL A 67 6.39 -10.36 5.88
CA VAL A 67 6.32 -10.03 7.32
C VAL A 67 6.00 -11.30 8.09
N LEU A 68 6.92 -11.70 8.95
CA LEU A 68 6.76 -12.89 9.79
C LEU A 68 6.21 -12.52 11.17
N GLN A 69 6.66 -11.38 11.69
CA GLN A 69 6.22 -10.83 12.98
C GLN A 69 6.41 -9.31 13.01
N GLY A 70 5.55 -8.60 13.73
CA GLY A 70 5.51 -7.14 13.79
C GLY A 70 4.73 -6.54 12.63
N ALA A 71 4.96 -5.25 12.36
CA ALA A 71 4.27 -4.50 11.33
C ALA A 71 5.22 -3.57 10.56
N VAL A 72 4.90 -3.31 9.30
CA VAL A 72 5.65 -2.42 8.41
C VAL A 72 4.69 -1.44 7.75
N THR A 73 5.05 -0.16 7.72
CA THR A 73 4.28 0.86 7.00
C THR A 73 5.04 1.33 5.76
N GLY A 74 4.33 1.50 4.65
CA GLY A 74 4.82 2.19 3.45
C GLY A 74 4.22 3.58 3.37
N ARG A 75 5.02 4.65 3.36
CA ARG A 75 4.56 6.05 3.23
C ARG A 75 5.16 6.70 1.99
N ARG A 76 4.33 7.42 1.22
CA ARG A 76 4.77 8.24 0.10
C ARG A 76 5.06 9.65 0.60
N GLY A 77 6.24 10.19 0.27
CA GLY A 77 6.61 11.59 0.42
C GLY A 77 6.37 12.27 1.78
N LEU A 78 7.10 13.35 2.03
CA LEU A 78 6.94 14.22 3.20
C LEU A 78 5.86 15.30 3.01
N ALA A 79 5.30 15.46 1.80
CA ALA A 79 4.46 16.58 1.42
C ALA A 79 2.95 16.35 1.60
N ASP A 80 2.50 15.11 1.71
CA ASP A 80 1.07 14.81 1.84
C ASP A 80 0.68 14.65 3.31
N LEU A 81 0.05 15.68 3.86
CA LEU A 81 -0.61 15.65 5.18
C LEU A 81 -1.72 14.57 5.26
N GLU A 82 -2.12 14.01 4.14
CA GLU A 82 -3.01 12.84 3.98
C GLU A 82 -2.28 11.65 3.35
N ALA A 83 -1.04 11.39 3.75
CA ALA A 83 -0.27 10.27 3.23
C ALA A 83 -1.03 8.97 3.43
N THR A 84 -1.62 8.45 2.36
CA THR A 84 -2.21 7.11 2.31
C THR A 84 -1.09 6.11 2.60
N GLY A 85 -0.95 5.75 3.86
CA GLY A 85 0.01 4.75 4.31
C GLY A 85 -0.54 3.37 4.03
N PHE A 86 0.29 2.48 3.54
CA PHE A 86 -0.01 1.05 3.49
C PHE A 86 0.57 0.42 4.74
N GLN A 87 -0.22 -0.41 5.42
CA GLN A 87 0.25 -1.21 6.54
C GLN A 87 0.37 -2.66 6.10
N TYR A 88 1.44 -3.31 6.50
CA TYR A 88 1.70 -4.73 6.26
C TYR A 88 1.89 -5.41 7.60
N GLU A 89 1.12 -6.46 7.80
CA GLU A 89 1.11 -7.27 9.02
C GLU A 89 1.67 -8.67 8.75
N ALA A 90 1.76 -9.49 9.78
CA ALA A 90 2.24 -10.86 9.66
C ALA A 90 1.42 -11.65 8.62
N GLY A 91 2.12 -12.34 7.72
CA GLY A 91 1.55 -13.05 6.58
C GLY A 91 1.54 -12.25 5.26
N GLU A 92 1.80 -10.94 5.27
CA GLU A 92 1.75 -10.10 4.08
C GLU A 92 3.10 -9.93 3.38
N LEU A 93 3.03 -9.66 2.07
CA LEU A 93 4.18 -9.53 1.16
C LEU A 93 4.30 -8.12 0.60
N PHE A 94 5.52 -7.56 0.60
CA PHE A 94 5.83 -6.27 -0.03
C PHE A 94 7.27 -6.24 -0.56
N PRO A 95 7.62 -5.34 -1.46
CA PRO A 95 6.82 -4.51 -2.35
C PRO A 95 6.59 -5.25 -3.69
N VAL A 96 5.52 -6.04 -3.79
CA VAL A 96 5.25 -6.93 -4.95
C VAL A 96 5.29 -6.18 -6.28
N GLY A 97 4.58 -5.04 -6.39
CA GLY A 97 4.50 -4.29 -7.65
C GLY A 97 5.83 -3.70 -8.12
N ALA A 98 6.71 -3.31 -7.19
CA ALA A 98 8.03 -2.80 -7.53
C ALA A 98 8.99 -3.93 -7.92
N LEU A 99 8.92 -5.07 -7.22
CA LEU A 99 9.70 -6.27 -7.55
C LEU A 99 9.37 -6.76 -8.96
N MET A 100 8.08 -6.97 -9.26
CA MET A 100 7.65 -7.48 -10.57
C MET A 100 7.98 -6.51 -11.70
N GLY A 101 7.87 -5.20 -11.47
CA GLY A 101 8.22 -4.16 -12.43
C GLY A 101 9.72 -3.88 -12.56
N ALA A 102 10.59 -4.57 -11.83
CA ALA A 102 12.04 -4.31 -11.76
C ALA A 102 12.36 -2.81 -11.57
N ARG A 103 11.62 -2.12 -10.71
CA ARG A 103 11.73 -0.67 -10.48
C ARG A 103 11.95 -0.35 -9.00
N ALA A 104 12.32 0.88 -8.73
CA ALA A 104 12.36 1.41 -7.37
C ALA A 104 10.95 1.44 -6.75
N VAL A 105 10.88 1.37 -5.44
CA VAL A 105 9.64 1.63 -4.70
C VAL A 105 9.24 3.11 -4.82
N THR A 106 7.95 3.42 -4.62
CA THR A 106 7.44 4.79 -4.60
C THR A 106 7.14 5.29 -3.19
N ALA A 107 7.38 4.44 -2.20
CA ALA A 107 7.15 4.72 -0.79
C ALA A 107 8.35 4.29 0.04
N THR A 108 8.57 4.95 1.18
CA THR A 108 9.53 4.49 2.18
C THR A 108 8.85 3.46 3.08
N TYR A 109 9.45 2.28 3.18
CA TYR A 109 8.97 1.19 4.04
C TYR A 109 9.72 1.22 5.36
N THR A 110 8.98 1.31 6.46
CA THR A 110 9.54 1.42 7.81
C THR A 110 8.87 0.42 8.74
N ALA A 111 9.64 -0.34 9.49
CA ALA A 111 9.11 -1.20 10.55
C ALA A 111 8.51 -0.32 11.65
N THR A 112 7.26 -0.55 12.00
CA THR A 112 6.56 0.18 13.09
C THR A 112 6.68 -0.56 14.41
N GLU A 113 6.88 -1.86 14.35
CA GLU A 113 7.03 -2.74 15.50
C GLU A 113 8.30 -3.58 15.39
N ALA A 114 8.82 -4.02 16.53
CA ALA A 114 9.91 -5.00 16.57
C ALA A 114 9.41 -6.35 16.03
N GLY A 115 10.18 -6.97 15.14
CA GLY A 115 9.75 -8.23 14.55
C GLY A 115 10.77 -8.84 13.61
N TRP A 116 10.27 -9.64 12.69
CA TRP A 116 11.06 -10.38 11.71
C TRP A 116 10.41 -10.34 10.33
N CYS A 117 11.22 -10.19 9.30
CA CYS A 117 10.82 -10.32 7.90
C CYS A 117 11.66 -11.42 7.23
N LEU A 118 11.05 -12.15 6.32
CA LEU A 118 11.80 -12.97 5.37
C LEU A 118 12.16 -12.12 4.15
N LEU A 119 13.39 -12.27 3.70
CA LEU A 119 13.94 -11.66 2.48
C LEU A 119 14.02 -12.74 1.42
N ILE A 120 13.15 -12.72 0.43
CA ILE A 120 13.08 -13.72 -0.63
C ILE A 120 13.68 -13.12 -1.91
N PRO A 121 14.76 -13.67 -2.45
CA PRO A 121 15.38 -13.17 -3.68
C PRO A 121 14.43 -13.26 -4.88
N ARG A 122 14.49 -12.29 -5.79
CA ARG A 122 13.68 -12.26 -7.00
C ARG A 122 13.73 -13.57 -7.79
N GLY A 123 14.92 -14.17 -7.96
CA GLY A 123 15.07 -15.42 -8.69
C GLY A 123 14.25 -16.58 -8.11
N ALA A 124 14.09 -16.65 -6.78
CA ALA A 124 13.23 -17.64 -6.12
C ALA A 124 11.74 -17.32 -6.36
N VAL A 125 11.37 -16.03 -6.30
CA VAL A 125 10.00 -15.59 -6.61
C VAL A 125 9.63 -15.96 -8.06
N ASP A 126 10.50 -15.67 -9.02
CA ASP A 126 10.28 -15.97 -10.43
C ASP A 126 10.20 -17.49 -10.68
N ALA A 127 11.07 -18.28 -10.05
CA ALA A 127 11.06 -19.73 -10.18
C ALA A 127 9.79 -20.38 -9.63
N VAL A 128 9.33 -19.93 -8.45
CA VAL A 128 8.10 -20.45 -7.86
C VAL A 128 6.86 -19.93 -8.59
N ALA A 129 6.86 -18.70 -9.10
CA ALA A 129 5.78 -18.19 -9.91
C ALA A 129 5.58 -19.01 -11.22
N ALA A 130 6.68 -19.49 -11.81
CA ALA A 130 6.62 -20.36 -12.98
C ALA A 130 6.05 -21.76 -12.68
N ALA A 131 6.19 -22.25 -11.44
CA ALA A 131 5.78 -23.59 -11.03
C ALA A 131 4.44 -23.64 -10.28
N SER A 132 3.99 -22.52 -9.71
CA SER A 132 2.82 -22.42 -8.84
C SER A 132 1.80 -21.42 -9.40
N PRO A 133 0.74 -21.88 -10.12
CA PRO A 133 -0.30 -20.99 -10.61
C PRO A 133 -0.91 -20.09 -9.53
N PRO A 134 -1.27 -20.57 -8.31
CA PRO A 134 -1.81 -19.70 -7.27
C PRO A 134 -0.87 -18.56 -6.86
N PHE A 135 0.44 -18.79 -6.89
CA PHE A 135 1.42 -17.74 -6.59
C PHE A 135 1.53 -16.72 -7.74
N ALA A 136 1.55 -17.19 -8.99
CA ALA A 136 1.55 -16.34 -10.17
C ALA A 136 0.30 -15.44 -10.25
N ASP A 137 -0.87 -16.03 -9.97
CA ASP A 137 -2.15 -15.30 -9.96
C ASP A 137 -2.17 -14.23 -8.86
N PHE A 138 -1.65 -14.53 -7.68
CA PHE A 138 -1.52 -13.55 -6.60
C PHE A 138 -0.63 -12.39 -7.02
N LEU A 139 0.56 -12.65 -7.57
CA LEU A 139 1.48 -11.60 -8.02
C LEU A 139 0.85 -10.73 -9.10
N SER A 140 0.17 -11.33 -10.08
CA SER A 140 -0.54 -10.65 -11.16
C SER A 140 -1.70 -9.80 -10.63
N GLY A 141 -2.48 -10.33 -9.71
CA GLY A 141 -3.57 -9.61 -9.05
C GLY A 141 -3.09 -8.36 -8.29
N ARG A 142 -1.94 -8.46 -7.62
CA ARG A 142 -1.32 -7.31 -6.94
C ARG A 142 -0.86 -6.23 -7.93
N ILE A 143 -0.36 -6.60 -9.10
CA ILE A 143 0.00 -5.65 -10.17
C ILE A 143 -1.24 -4.93 -10.68
N LEU A 144 -2.32 -5.66 -10.99
CA LEU A 144 -3.57 -5.09 -11.47
C LEU A 144 -4.19 -4.13 -10.43
N GLN A 145 -4.20 -4.51 -9.15
CA GLN A 145 -4.65 -3.65 -8.06
C GLN A 145 -3.83 -2.36 -8.01
N TYR A 146 -2.50 -2.46 -8.13
CA TYR A 146 -1.61 -1.30 -8.14
C TYR A 146 -1.88 -0.37 -9.33
N LEU A 147 -2.04 -0.92 -10.54
CA LEU A 147 -2.36 -0.14 -11.74
C LEU A 147 -3.70 0.59 -11.61
N THR A 148 -4.70 -0.07 -11.02
CA THR A 148 -6.01 0.53 -10.78
C THR A 148 -5.92 1.70 -9.80
N LEU A 149 -5.19 1.54 -8.70
CA LEU A 149 -4.96 2.60 -7.71
C LEU A 149 -4.17 3.77 -8.30
N SER A 150 -3.13 3.47 -9.11
CA SER A 150 -2.34 4.51 -9.80
C SER A 150 -3.19 5.30 -10.79
N ARG A 151 -4.06 4.65 -11.55
CA ARG A 151 -4.99 5.34 -12.47
C ARG A 151 -5.96 6.25 -11.71
N ARG A 152 -6.51 5.79 -10.59
CA ARG A 152 -7.40 6.60 -9.76
C ARG A 152 -6.68 7.82 -9.18
N ALA A 153 -5.44 7.67 -8.72
CA ALA A 153 -4.64 8.78 -8.21
C ALA A 153 -4.37 9.83 -9.31
N VAL A 154 -3.96 9.41 -10.51
CA VAL A 154 -3.75 10.32 -11.66
C VAL A 154 -5.04 11.02 -12.07
N GLN A 155 -6.18 10.33 -12.06
CA GLN A 155 -7.47 10.93 -12.36
C GLN A 155 -7.92 11.94 -11.29
N ALA A 156 -7.64 11.65 -10.01
CA ALA A 156 -7.93 12.57 -8.91
C ALA A 156 -7.06 13.84 -9.00
N ASP A 157 -5.76 13.68 -9.30
CA ASP A 157 -4.85 14.82 -9.51
C ASP A 157 -5.28 15.67 -10.71
N ALA A 158 -5.63 15.05 -11.84
CA ALA A 158 -6.12 15.76 -13.02
C ALA A 158 -7.45 16.50 -12.73
N ALA A 159 -8.37 15.88 -11.98
CA ALA A 159 -9.62 16.51 -11.57
C ALA A 159 -9.36 17.70 -10.62
N SER A 160 -8.41 17.56 -9.70
CA SER A 160 -8.00 18.63 -8.78
C SER A 160 -7.32 19.78 -9.52
N GLN A 161 -6.47 19.50 -10.50
CA GLN A 161 -5.84 20.50 -11.35
C GLN A 161 -6.88 21.23 -12.23
N THR A 162 -7.83 20.51 -12.81
CA THR A 162 -8.91 21.12 -13.59
C THR A 162 -9.81 22.02 -12.74
N LEU A 163 -10.04 21.66 -11.48
CA LEU A 163 -10.75 22.51 -10.52
C LEU A 163 -9.92 23.71 -10.06
N ALA A 164 -8.59 23.56 -9.95
CA ALA A 164 -7.68 24.64 -9.61
C ALA A 164 -7.44 25.61 -10.79
N GLU A 165 -7.46 25.11 -12.04
CA GLU A 165 -7.37 25.90 -13.28
C GLU A 165 -8.69 26.56 -13.67
N GLN A 166 -9.84 26.04 -13.23
CA GLN A 166 -11.08 26.79 -13.17
C GLN A 166 -10.93 27.80 -12.02
N SER A 167 -10.12 28.80 -12.33
CA SER A 167 -9.65 29.81 -11.41
C SER A 167 -10.82 30.38 -10.61
N PHE A 168 -10.64 30.46 -9.30
CA PHE A 168 -11.42 31.30 -8.40
C PHE A 168 -11.47 32.77 -8.81
N GLU A 169 -10.82 33.14 -9.94
CA GLU A 169 -10.92 34.43 -10.62
C GLU A 169 -12.21 34.61 -11.44
N THR A 170 -12.99 33.55 -11.66
CA THR A 170 -14.39 33.79 -12.06
C THR A 170 -15.05 34.34 -10.82
N ALA A 171 -15.00 35.67 -10.72
CA ALA A 171 -15.48 36.41 -9.57
C ALA A 171 -16.86 35.85 -9.18
N LEU A 172 -17.11 35.58 -7.89
CA LEU A 172 -18.39 35.21 -7.31
C LEU A 172 -19.55 36.00 -7.93
N ALA A 173 -19.29 37.21 -8.45
CA ALA A 173 -20.17 38.03 -9.26
C ALA A 173 -20.72 37.35 -10.52
N HIS A 174 -20.02 36.39 -11.14
CA HIS A 174 -20.53 35.63 -12.29
C HIS A 174 -21.38 34.42 -11.88
N LEU A 175 -21.14 33.84 -10.71
CA LEU A 175 -21.99 32.80 -10.13
C LEU A 175 -23.30 33.38 -9.56
N ALA A 176 -23.27 34.65 -9.14
CA ALA A 176 -24.42 35.35 -8.57
C ALA A 176 -25.33 36.00 -9.64
N ARG A 177 -25.37 35.50 -10.89
CA ARG A 177 -26.24 36.04 -11.96
C ARG A 177 -27.76 35.79 -11.71
N LYS A 178 -28.09 34.89 -10.84
CA LYS A 178 -29.50 34.73 -10.39
C LYS A 178 -29.66 35.43 -9.04
N ARG A 179 -30.61 36.36 -8.97
CA ARG A 179 -30.96 36.96 -7.67
C ARG A 179 -31.30 35.82 -6.71
N PRO A 180 -30.78 35.83 -5.49
CA PRO A 180 -31.12 34.80 -4.51
C PRO A 180 -32.61 34.83 -4.28
N VAL A 181 -33.25 33.69 -4.42
CA VAL A 181 -34.64 33.51 -4.06
C VAL A 181 -34.70 33.44 -2.54
N THR A 182 -35.33 34.43 -1.94
CA THR A 182 -35.50 34.49 -0.48
C THR A 182 -36.95 34.29 -0.12
N CYS A 183 -37.23 33.57 0.94
CA CYS A 183 -38.55 33.44 1.54
C CYS A 183 -38.50 33.92 2.99
N ARG A 184 -39.68 34.29 3.53
CA ARG A 184 -39.80 34.66 4.95
C ARG A 184 -39.73 33.40 5.83
N PRO A 185 -39.30 33.50 7.10
CA PRO A 185 -39.22 32.36 8.00
C PRO A 185 -40.57 31.63 8.24
N ASP A 186 -41.70 32.33 8.04
CA ASP A 186 -43.03 31.84 8.18
C ASP A 186 -43.67 31.33 6.88
N THR A 187 -42.94 31.35 5.76
CA THR A 187 -43.44 30.85 4.48
C THR A 187 -43.59 29.32 4.53
N PRO A 188 -44.81 28.80 4.18
CA PRO A 188 -44.99 27.34 4.12
C PRO A 188 -44.05 26.68 3.15
N LEU A 189 -43.48 25.51 3.51
CA LEU A 189 -42.48 24.77 2.72
C LEU A 189 -42.91 24.53 1.25
N ALA A 190 -44.21 24.23 1.04
CA ALA A 190 -44.77 24.02 -0.30
C ALA A 190 -44.71 25.27 -1.19
N GLU A 191 -44.78 26.47 -0.60
CA GLU A 191 -44.72 27.75 -1.30
C GLU A 191 -43.25 28.13 -1.54
N ALA A 192 -42.38 27.92 -0.57
CA ALA A 192 -40.94 28.11 -0.72
C ALA A 192 -40.39 27.26 -1.86
N LEU A 193 -40.75 25.98 -1.95
CA LEU A 193 -40.31 25.08 -3.02
C LEU A 193 -40.82 25.48 -4.40
N ARG A 194 -42.02 26.05 -4.52
CA ARG A 194 -42.56 26.56 -5.79
C ARG A 194 -41.82 27.81 -6.28
N THR A 195 -41.28 28.60 -5.38
CA THR A 195 -40.53 29.83 -5.73
C THR A 195 -39.08 29.52 -6.15
N MET A 196 -38.56 28.33 -5.83
CA MET A 196 -37.22 27.86 -6.23
C MET A 196 -37.19 27.19 -7.61
N HIS A 197 -38.34 26.92 -8.23
CA HIS A 197 -38.49 26.36 -9.57
C HIS A 197 -38.82 27.46 -10.57
#